data_08e771e200503eba39503f0a30f74537
#
_entry.id   08e771e200503eba39503f0a30f74537
#
_cell.length_a   1.000
_cell.length_b   1.000
_cell.length_c   1.000
_cell.angle_alpha   90.00
_cell.angle_beta   90.00
_cell.angle_gamma   90.00
#
_symmetry.space_group_name_H-M   'P 1'
#
loop_
_entity.id
_entity.type
_entity.pdbx_description
1 polymer ?
#
loop_
_entity_poly.entity_id
_entity_poly.type
_entity_poly.pdbx_seq_one_letter_code
_entity_poly.pdbx_strand_id
1 'polypeptide(L)'
;GVFTQDQALKWVGSLVSMRKGRWSKKRSAEEEGREVFNTTILCHVPVVQYDYWPKCVYLAYMTREVLKCIFDHSLLSDKDYYGNKRIEMSGDLISLLFEDLFKMYNAKVKESVNKSLQKTARVNAFDVVPVMQQFHDIITNGCVNAIKSGNWVLKRFHIDRKGVAEPVTRLSYMAAVGHMTRIRSHVEKAQKISGPRALQPSQFGM
;
A
#
# COMPACT_ATOMS: atom_id res chain seq x y z
N GLY A 1 18.96 -11.39 24.87
CA GLY A 1 17.93 -12.07 24.07
C GLY A 1 16.54 -11.51 24.33
N VAL A 2 15.61 -11.77 23.43
CA VAL A 2 14.22 -11.37 23.57
C VAL A 2 13.45 -12.59 24.09
N PHE A 3 12.93 -12.50 25.30
CA PHE A 3 12.27 -13.63 25.97
C PHE A 3 10.79 -13.38 26.30
N THR A 4 10.37 -12.10 26.36
CA THR A 4 9.00 -11.73 26.66
C THR A 4 8.35 -10.96 25.51
N GLN A 5 7.02 -10.96 25.46
CA GLN A 5 6.24 -10.23 24.45
C GLN A 5 6.58 -8.73 24.49
N ASP A 6 6.69 -8.12 25.66
CA ASP A 6 7.00 -6.69 25.78
C ASP A 6 8.42 -6.37 25.31
N GLN A 7 9.38 -7.25 25.55
CA GLN A 7 10.74 -7.12 25.01
C GLN A 7 10.74 -7.19 23.49
N ALA A 8 9.96 -8.12 22.90
CA ALA A 8 9.81 -8.23 21.46
C ALA A 8 9.17 -6.98 20.83
N LEU A 9 8.12 -6.46 21.44
CA LEU A 9 7.45 -5.23 21.00
C LEU A 9 8.40 -4.02 21.06
N LYS A 10 9.14 -3.86 22.15
CA LYS A 10 10.15 -2.80 22.30
C LYS A 10 11.26 -2.92 21.26
N TRP A 11 11.73 -4.14 21.02
CA TRP A 11 12.77 -4.38 20.03
C TRP A 11 12.32 -4.03 18.61
N VAL A 12 11.15 -4.51 18.18
CA VAL A 12 10.58 -4.18 16.86
C VAL A 12 10.31 -2.69 16.75
N GLY A 13 9.71 -2.07 17.78
CA GLY A 13 9.44 -0.65 17.78
C GLY A 13 10.70 0.21 17.70
N SER A 14 11.80 -0.20 18.34
CA SER A 14 13.08 0.50 18.22
C SER A 14 13.64 0.48 16.80
N LEU A 15 13.54 -0.65 16.09
CA LEU A 15 13.96 -0.77 14.70
C LEU A 15 13.15 0.14 13.77
N VAL A 16 11.85 0.25 14.01
CA VAL A 16 10.95 1.13 13.23
C VAL A 16 11.23 2.59 13.53
N SER A 17 11.44 2.96 14.80
CA SER A 17 11.73 4.33 15.22
C SER A 17 13.02 4.87 14.61
N MET A 18 14.02 4.02 14.40
CA MET A 18 15.27 4.41 13.72
C MET A 18 15.05 4.84 12.27
N ARG A 19 14.02 4.31 11.59
CA ARG A 19 13.70 4.63 10.19
C ARG A 19 12.76 5.84 10.04
N LYS A 20 11.99 6.15 11.09
CA LYS A 20 11.13 7.34 11.12
C LYS A 20 11.98 8.56 11.44
N GLY A 21 12.10 9.48 10.48
CA GLY A 21 12.84 10.73 10.67
C GLY A 21 12.33 11.55 11.87
N ARG A 22 13.11 12.57 12.26
CA ARG A 22 12.96 13.47 13.43
C ARG A 22 11.57 14.12 13.62
N TRP A 23 10.68 14.06 12.64
CA TRP A 23 9.37 14.74 12.59
C TRP A 23 8.17 13.88 13.02
N SER A 24 8.39 12.62 13.33
CA SER A 24 7.34 11.74 13.86
C SER A 24 7.10 12.04 15.33
N LYS A 25 5.83 12.14 15.76
CA LYS A 25 5.48 12.21 17.20
C LYS A 25 6.22 11.09 17.92
N LYS A 26 6.97 11.42 18.95
CA LYS A 26 7.67 10.44 19.80
C LYS A 26 6.62 9.60 20.55
N ARG A 27 6.31 8.43 19.97
CA ARG A 27 5.62 7.37 20.70
C ARG A 27 6.67 6.53 21.42
N SER A 28 6.26 5.81 22.45
CA SER A 28 7.15 4.84 23.07
C SER A 28 7.50 3.72 22.08
N ALA A 29 8.68 3.10 22.22
CA ALA A 29 9.08 2.00 21.35
C ALA A 29 8.08 0.83 21.41
N GLU A 30 7.44 0.62 22.55
CA GLU A 30 6.43 -0.40 22.74
C GLU A 30 5.14 -0.09 21.96
N GLU A 31 4.65 1.16 22.01
CA GLU A 31 3.48 1.59 21.24
C GLU A 31 3.72 1.52 19.73
N GLU A 32 4.92 1.89 19.27
CA GLU A 32 5.31 1.73 17.88
C GLU A 32 5.35 0.26 17.45
N GLY A 33 5.88 -0.62 18.30
CA GLY A 33 5.86 -2.05 18.07
C GLY A 33 4.46 -2.61 17.97
N ARG A 34 3.56 -2.25 18.90
CA ARG A 34 2.15 -2.65 18.89
C ARG A 34 1.43 -2.19 17.61
N GLU A 35 1.66 -0.94 17.19
CA GLU A 35 1.08 -0.42 15.96
C GLU A 35 1.56 -1.20 14.73
N VAL A 36 2.85 -1.52 14.64
CA VAL A 36 3.42 -2.30 13.53
C VAL A 36 2.84 -3.71 13.49
N PHE A 37 2.71 -4.38 14.62
CA PHE A 37 2.09 -5.70 14.67
C PHE A 37 0.60 -5.67 14.32
N ASN A 38 -0.11 -4.60 14.66
CA ASN A 38 -1.53 -4.47 14.33
C ASN A 38 -1.76 -4.16 12.85
N THR A 39 -0.97 -3.26 12.26
CA THR A 39 -1.30 -2.65 10.97
C THR A 39 -0.40 -3.09 9.81
N THR A 40 0.82 -3.55 10.09
CA THR A 40 1.82 -3.81 9.05
C THR A 40 2.13 -5.29 8.91
N ILE A 41 2.44 -5.97 10.02
CA ILE A 41 2.78 -7.39 9.98
C ILE A 41 1.51 -8.21 9.82
N LEU A 42 1.42 -8.99 8.70
CA LEU A 42 0.23 -9.78 8.38
C LEU A 42 -1.05 -8.96 8.52
N CYS A 43 -1.12 -7.83 7.82
CA CYS A 43 -2.21 -6.85 7.94
C CYS A 43 -3.60 -7.42 7.56
N HIS A 44 -3.64 -8.50 6.79
CA HIS A 44 -4.86 -9.21 6.41
C HIS A 44 -5.43 -10.09 7.53
N VAL A 45 -4.64 -10.37 8.58
CA VAL A 45 -5.11 -11.11 9.77
C VAL A 45 -5.52 -10.09 10.83
N PRO A 46 -6.80 -9.96 11.16
CA PRO A 46 -7.28 -8.98 12.13
C PRO A 46 -6.76 -9.30 13.54
N VAL A 47 -6.47 -8.23 14.30
CA VAL A 47 -6.09 -8.31 15.71
C VAL A 47 -7.21 -7.68 16.53
N VAL A 48 -7.75 -8.43 17.49
CA VAL A 48 -8.77 -7.96 18.41
C VAL A 48 -8.16 -7.89 19.80
N GLN A 49 -8.27 -6.76 20.48
CA GLN A 49 -7.78 -6.55 21.85
C GLN A 49 -6.29 -6.93 22.08
N TYR A 50 -5.45 -6.72 21.05
CA TYR A 50 -4.02 -7.08 21.05
C TYR A 50 -3.74 -8.59 21.17
N ASP A 51 -4.72 -9.44 20.84
CA ASP A 51 -4.50 -10.87 20.70
C ASP A 51 -3.78 -11.16 19.36
N TYR A 52 -2.54 -11.59 19.44
CA TYR A 52 -1.71 -11.94 18.28
C TYR A 52 -1.74 -13.43 17.93
N TRP A 53 -2.51 -14.23 18.67
CA TRP A 53 -2.60 -15.67 18.44
C TRP A 53 -2.97 -16.03 16.98
N PRO A 54 -3.96 -15.39 16.35
CA PRO A 54 -4.30 -15.68 14.95
C PRO A 54 -3.11 -15.46 13.99
N LYS A 55 -2.28 -14.45 14.24
CA LYS A 55 -1.07 -14.19 13.44
C LYS A 55 -0.01 -15.26 13.66
N CYS A 56 0.15 -15.75 14.89
CA CYS A 56 1.06 -16.85 15.19
C CYS A 56 0.63 -18.14 14.50
N VAL A 57 -0.66 -18.46 14.50
CA VAL A 57 -1.22 -19.62 13.78
C VAL A 57 -0.97 -19.51 12.28
N TYR A 58 -1.16 -18.31 11.72
CA TYR A 58 -0.90 -18.09 10.29
C TYR A 58 0.59 -18.27 9.94
N LEU A 59 1.50 -17.75 10.76
CA LEU A 59 2.94 -17.96 10.59
C LEU A 59 3.32 -19.43 10.69
N ALA A 60 2.76 -20.16 11.65
CA ALA A 60 2.98 -21.59 11.79
C ALA A 60 2.49 -22.37 10.56
N TYR A 61 1.34 -21.98 10.01
CA TYR A 61 0.81 -22.54 8.77
C TYR A 61 1.76 -22.29 7.59
N MET A 62 2.23 -21.06 7.40
CA MET A 62 3.21 -20.73 6.36
C MET A 62 4.49 -21.55 6.50
N THR A 63 5.02 -21.65 7.72
CA THR A 63 6.22 -22.46 8.01
C THR A 63 5.99 -23.92 7.67
N ARG A 64 4.84 -24.48 8.02
CA ARG A 64 4.46 -25.86 7.69
C ARG A 64 4.47 -26.09 6.18
N GLU A 65 3.88 -25.18 5.39
CA GLU A 65 3.85 -25.33 3.93
C GLU A 65 5.26 -25.24 3.31
N VAL A 66 6.12 -24.36 3.83
CA VAL A 66 7.53 -24.31 3.40
C VAL A 66 8.26 -25.62 3.71
N LEU A 67 8.07 -26.18 4.91
CA LEU A 67 8.68 -27.45 5.28
C LEU A 67 8.20 -28.61 4.40
N LYS A 68 6.90 -28.65 4.07
CA LYS A 68 6.36 -29.66 3.13
C LYS A 68 7.08 -29.59 1.77
N CYS A 69 7.25 -28.38 1.22
CA CYS A 69 7.94 -28.17 -0.07
C CYS A 69 9.43 -28.56 -0.01
N ILE A 70 10.08 -28.50 1.16
CA ILE A 70 11.46 -28.96 1.34
C ILE A 70 11.55 -30.49 1.27
N PHE A 71 10.56 -31.19 1.84
CA PHE A 71 10.52 -32.66 1.82
C PHE A 71 9.99 -33.22 0.51
N ASP A 72 9.07 -32.52 -0.14
CA ASP A 72 8.46 -32.95 -1.38
C ASP A 72 8.49 -31.80 -2.41
N HIS A 73 9.44 -31.87 -3.32
CA HIS A 73 9.61 -30.87 -4.37
C HIS A 73 8.47 -30.87 -5.40
N SER A 74 7.62 -31.89 -5.45
CA SER A 74 6.46 -31.93 -6.34
C SER A 74 5.40 -30.88 -5.98
N LEU A 75 5.41 -30.42 -4.72
CA LEU A 75 4.51 -29.37 -4.22
C LEU A 75 4.92 -27.94 -4.62
N LEU A 76 6.12 -27.79 -5.20
CA LEU A 76 6.58 -26.47 -5.67
C LEU A 76 5.76 -26.05 -6.90
N SER A 77 5.08 -24.91 -6.79
CA SER A 77 4.40 -24.31 -7.91
C SER A 77 5.31 -23.34 -8.66
N ASP A 78 5.18 -23.30 -10.00
CA ASP A 78 5.88 -22.32 -10.82
C ASP A 78 5.33 -20.92 -10.54
N LYS A 79 6.22 -20.00 -10.11
CA LYS A 79 5.86 -18.58 -9.89
C LYS A 79 5.40 -17.86 -11.16
N ASP A 80 5.82 -18.33 -12.33
CA ASP A 80 5.53 -17.74 -13.63
C ASP A 80 4.28 -18.34 -14.28
N TYR A 81 3.69 -19.38 -13.69
CA TYR A 81 2.42 -19.91 -14.12
C TYR A 81 1.31 -18.89 -13.94
N TYR A 82 0.49 -18.66 -14.97
CA TYR A 82 -0.56 -17.63 -14.96
C TYR A 82 -1.59 -17.78 -13.82
N GLY A 83 -1.87 -19.00 -13.41
CA GLY A 83 -2.74 -19.25 -12.25
C GLY A 83 -2.21 -18.68 -10.93
N ASN A 84 -0.89 -18.45 -10.83
CA ASN A 84 -0.23 -17.88 -9.66
C ASN A 84 -0.05 -16.36 -9.76
N LYS A 85 -0.46 -15.76 -10.86
CA LYS A 85 -0.37 -14.30 -11.08
C LYS A 85 -1.69 -13.63 -10.77
N ARG A 86 -1.61 -12.37 -10.36
CA ARG A 86 -2.76 -11.51 -10.11
C ARG A 86 -2.66 -10.28 -11.00
N ILE A 87 -3.78 -9.87 -11.56
CA ILE A 87 -3.89 -8.65 -12.37
C ILE A 87 -4.46 -7.55 -11.48
N GLU A 88 -3.73 -6.45 -11.39
CA GLU A 88 -4.24 -5.23 -10.76
C GLU A 88 -5.09 -4.48 -11.78
N MET A 89 -6.34 -4.29 -11.44
CA MET A 89 -7.29 -3.57 -12.28
C MET A 89 -7.26 -2.07 -11.97
N SER A 90 -7.83 -1.27 -12.88
CA SER A 90 -7.94 0.19 -12.69
C SER A 90 -8.66 0.57 -11.40
N GLY A 91 -9.67 -0.21 -10.98
CA GLY A 91 -10.40 0.03 -9.75
C GLY A 91 -9.51 -0.04 -8.51
N ASP A 92 -8.61 -1.02 -8.43
CA ASP A 92 -7.69 -1.17 -7.30
C ASP A 92 -6.71 0.00 -7.24
N LEU A 93 -6.15 0.40 -8.39
CA LEU A 93 -5.21 1.51 -8.47
C LEU A 93 -5.86 2.86 -8.12
N ILE A 94 -7.07 3.09 -8.60
CA ILE A 94 -7.84 4.31 -8.28
C ILE A 94 -8.23 4.33 -6.80
N SER A 95 -8.61 3.19 -6.24
CA SER A 95 -8.97 3.10 -4.82
C SER A 95 -7.81 3.43 -3.90
N LEU A 96 -6.61 2.93 -4.21
CA LEU A 96 -5.39 3.26 -3.45
C LEU A 96 -5.04 4.74 -3.56
N LEU A 97 -5.16 5.33 -4.75
CA LEU A 97 -4.93 6.76 -4.98
C LEU A 97 -5.93 7.60 -4.16
N PHE A 98 -7.21 7.25 -4.23
CA PHE A 98 -8.27 7.94 -3.50
C PHE A 98 -8.06 7.85 -1.99
N GLU A 99 -7.68 6.67 -1.47
CA GLU A 99 -7.40 6.49 -0.04
C GLU A 99 -6.28 7.42 0.43
N ASP A 100 -5.19 7.54 -0.33
CA ASP A 100 -4.06 8.41 0.02
C ASP A 100 -4.47 9.89 0.01
N LEU A 101 -5.16 10.33 -1.04
CA LEU A 101 -5.67 11.70 -1.16
C LEU A 101 -6.69 12.04 -0.08
N PHE A 102 -7.60 11.12 0.23
CA PHE A 102 -8.61 11.31 1.28
C PHE A 102 -7.99 11.41 2.67
N LYS A 103 -6.96 10.61 2.95
CA LYS A 103 -6.22 10.72 4.21
C LYS A 103 -5.45 12.02 4.31
N MET A 104 -4.87 12.49 3.19
CA MET A 104 -4.20 13.80 3.14
C MET A 104 -5.21 14.94 3.36
N TYR A 105 -6.39 14.88 2.75
CA TYR A 105 -7.49 15.80 2.98
C TYR A 105 -7.90 15.84 4.46
N ASN A 106 -8.19 14.69 5.06
CA ASN A 106 -8.57 14.58 6.46
C ASN A 106 -7.50 15.12 7.41
N ALA A 107 -6.23 14.88 7.12
CA ALA A 107 -5.12 15.41 7.94
C ALA A 107 -5.08 16.94 7.90
N LYS A 108 -5.27 17.55 6.72
CA LYS A 108 -5.30 19.01 6.57
C LYS A 108 -6.53 19.64 7.21
N VAL A 109 -7.70 19.04 7.04
CA VAL A 109 -8.93 19.49 7.70
C VAL A 109 -8.75 19.45 9.21
N LYS A 110 -8.27 18.34 9.76
CA LYS A 110 -8.00 18.18 11.21
C LYS A 110 -7.02 19.24 11.72
N GLU A 111 -5.94 19.48 10.99
CA GLU A 111 -4.96 20.52 11.37
C GLU A 111 -5.58 21.91 11.36
N SER A 112 -6.37 22.25 10.35
CA SER A 112 -7.05 23.56 10.22
C SER A 112 -8.11 23.74 11.30
N VAL A 113 -8.91 22.70 11.59
CA VAL A 113 -9.90 22.73 12.69
C VAL A 113 -9.19 22.96 14.03
N ASN A 114 -8.13 22.22 14.31
CA ASN A 114 -7.39 22.41 15.56
C ASN A 114 -6.80 23.82 15.69
N LYS A 115 -6.25 24.38 14.60
CA LYS A 115 -5.75 25.76 14.60
C LYS A 115 -6.87 26.80 14.83
N SER A 116 -8.04 26.57 14.24
CA SER A 116 -9.19 27.45 14.41
C SER A 116 -9.76 27.39 15.81
N LEU A 117 -9.88 26.20 16.40
CA LEU A 117 -10.34 26.02 17.77
C LEU A 117 -9.39 26.64 18.80
N GLN A 118 -8.09 26.60 18.56
CA GLN A 118 -7.09 27.25 19.44
C GLN A 118 -7.21 28.78 19.41
N LYS A 119 -7.65 29.36 18.29
CA LYS A 119 -7.79 30.81 18.11
C LYS A 119 -9.16 31.35 18.57
N THR A 120 -10.18 30.49 18.62
CA THR A 120 -11.55 30.91 18.85
C THR A 120 -11.87 30.79 20.36
N ALA A 121 -12.05 31.92 21.03
CA ALA A 121 -12.46 31.97 22.44
C ALA A 121 -13.89 31.42 22.69
N ARG A 122 -14.71 31.27 21.65
CA ARG A 122 -16.10 30.78 21.72
C ARG A 122 -16.27 29.56 20.81
N VAL A 123 -16.19 28.38 21.39
CA VAL A 123 -16.35 27.09 20.67
C VAL A 123 -17.72 26.95 20.01
N ASN A 124 -18.77 27.59 20.55
CA ASN A 124 -20.14 27.49 20.03
C ASN A 124 -20.38 28.22 18.70
N ALA A 125 -19.42 28.99 18.20
CA ALA A 125 -19.55 29.73 16.92
C ALA A 125 -18.64 29.14 15.82
N PHE A 126 -18.09 27.93 16.00
CA PHE A 126 -17.22 27.30 15.00
C PHE A 126 -18.03 26.64 13.88
N ASP A 127 -17.89 27.16 12.66
CA ASP A 127 -18.46 26.54 11.46
C ASP A 127 -17.40 25.68 10.76
N VAL A 128 -17.71 24.40 10.57
CA VAL A 128 -16.83 23.41 9.93
C VAL A 128 -16.87 23.49 8.41
N VAL A 129 -17.99 23.96 7.83
CA VAL A 129 -18.23 23.92 6.38
C VAL A 129 -17.18 24.69 5.59
N PRO A 130 -16.81 25.96 5.93
CA PRO A 130 -15.77 26.69 5.22
C PRO A 130 -14.41 25.99 5.27
N VAL A 131 -14.09 25.33 6.39
CA VAL A 131 -12.82 24.61 6.54
C VAL A 131 -12.77 23.39 5.63
N MET A 132 -13.89 22.67 5.51
CA MET A 132 -13.95 21.52 4.60
C MET A 132 -13.88 21.96 3.14
N GLN A 133 -14.55 23.05 2.78
CA GLN A 133 -14.54 23.60 1.42
C GLN A 133 -13.16 24.10 1.00
N GLN A 134 -12.37 24.62 1.92
CA GLN A 134 -11.02 25.12 1.63
C GLN A 134 -10.09 24.05 1.02
N PHE A 135 -10.31 22.78 1.34
CA PHE A 135 -9.42 21.67 0.95
C PHE A 135 -10.04 20.70 -0.07
N HIS A 136 -11.25 20.97 -0.59
CA HIS A 136 -11.92 20.04 -1.51
C HIS A 136 -11.12 19.76 -2.79
N ASP A 137 -10.33 20.74 -3.25
CA ASP A 137 -9.51 20.63 -4.44
C ASP A 137 -8.38 19.58 -4.34
N ILE A 138 -8.00 19.18 -3.13
CA ILE A 138 -6.92 18.20 -2.93
C ILE A 138 -7.25 16.89 -3.63
N ILE A 139 -8.48 16.40 -3.46
CA ILE A 139 -8.91 15.13 -4.04
C ILE A 139 -9.02 15.27 -5.56
N THR A 140 -9.73 16.31 -6.02
CA THR A 140 -9.97 16.53 -7.45
C THR A 140 -8.66 16.74 -8.21
N ASN A 141 -7.83 17.68 -7.75
CA ASN A 141 -6.54 17.97 -8.39
C ASN A 141 -5.56 16.79 -8.27
N GLY A 142 -5.57 16.07 -7.17
CA GLY A 142 -4.76 14.87 -6.99
C GLY A 142 -5.11 13.78 -8.00
N CYS A 143 -6.40 13.47 -8.17
CA CYS A 143 -6.87 12.51 -9.15
C CYS A 143 -6.57 12.97 -10.59
N VAL A 144 -6.88 14.23 -10.92
CA VAL A 144 -6.62 14.79 -12.26
C VAL A 144 -5.13 14.74 -12.60
N ASN A 145 -4.26 15.14 -11.67
CA ASN A 145 -2.83 15.12 -11.89
C ASN A 145 -2.27 13.70 -12.09
N ALA A 146 -2.71 12.74 -11.28
CA ALA A 146 -2.29 11.35 -11.41
C ALA A 146 -2.72 10.76 -12.77
N ILE A 147 -3.97 10.98 -13.18
CA ILE A 147 -4.50 10.49 -14.45
C ILE A 147 -3.82 11.16 -15.65
N LYS A 148 -3.65 12.51 -15.61
CA LYS A 148 -3.01 13.25 -16.70
C LYS A 148 -1.53 12.88 -16.90
N SER A 149 -0.79 12.74 -15.79
CA SER A 149 0.64 12.42 -15.86
C SER A 149 0.91 10.93 -16.04
N GLY A 150 -0.06 10.08 -15.74
CA GLY A 150 0.12 8.63 -15.66
C GLY A 150 1.03 8.17 -14.52
N ASN A 151 1.36 9.05 -13.58
CA ASN A 151 2.26 8.75 -12.48
C ASN A 151 1.50 8.46 -11.20
N TRP A 152 1.70 7.28 -10.65
CA TRP A 152 1.15 6.84 -9.38
C TRP A 152 2.25 6.84 -8.31
N VAL A 153 2.41 7.96 -7.61
CA VAL A 153 3.39 8.11 -6.52
C VAL A 153 2.64 8.14 -5.19
N LEU A 154 2.52 6.99 -4.56
CA LEU A 154 1.84 6.81 -3.28
C LEU A 154 2.88 6.48 -2.21
N LYS A 155 3.42 7.52 -1.56
CA LYS A 155 4.52 7.40 -0.58
C LYS A 155 4.19 6.46 0.58
N ARG A 156 2.94 6.43 1.00
CA ARG A 156 2.47 5.58 2.09
C ARG A 156 2.56 4.10 1.78
N PHE A 157 2.28 3.72 0.53
CA PHE A 157 2.30 2.34 0.07
C PHE A 157 3.61 1.96 -0.61
N HIS A 158 4.60 2.86 -0.60
CA HIS A 158 5.87 2.69 -1.31
C HIS A 158 5.70 2.34 -2.79
N ILE A 159 4.64 2.88 -3.40
CA ILE A 159 4.34 2.73 -4.82
C ILE A 159 4.89 3.95 -5.56
N ASP A 160 5.79 3.71 -6.50
CA ASP A 160 6.27 4.70 -7.48
C ASP A 160 6.21 4.05 -8.86
N ARG A 161 5.07 4.22 -9.51
CA ARG A 161 4.82 3.66 -10.85
C ARG A 161 4.60 4.80 -11.84
N LYS A 162 5.23 4.69 -13.00
CA LYS A 162 5.08 5.64 -14.11
C LYS A 162 4.37 4.99 -15.29
N GLY A 163 3.61 5.79 -16.05
CA GLY A 163 2.89 5.33 -17.22
C GLY A 163 1.75 4.36 -16.90
N VAL A 164 1.10 4.51 -15.75
CA VAL A 164 -0.06 3.71 -15.34
C VAL A 164 -1.28 4.08 -16.19
N ALA A 165 -1.48 5.36 -16.49
CA ALA A 165 -2.51 5.84 -17.37
C ALA A 165 -1.87 6.32 -18.68
N GLU A 166 -2.45 5.91 -19.79
CA GLU A 166 -2.01 6.28 -21.13
C GLU A 166 -3.23 6.75 -21.97
N PRO A 167 -3.07 7.76 -22.84
CA PRO A 167 -4.13 8.15 -23.73
C PRO A 167 -4.40 7.05 -24.77
N VAL A 168 -5.66 6.78 -25.06
CA VAL A 168 -6.03 5.78 -26.06
C VAL A 168 -5.70 6.31 -27.46
N THR A 169 -4.84 5.58 -28.16
CA THR A 169 -4.51 5.87 -29.55
C THR A 169 -5.61 5.35 -30.46
N ARG A 170 -6.29 6.24 -31.19
CA ARG A 170 -7.41 5.92 -32.07
C ARG A 170 -7.02 5.98 -33.55
N LEU A 171 -5.85 5.44 -33.90
CA LEU A 171 -5.40 5.37 -35.32
C LEU A 171 -6.22 4.41 -36.13
N SER A 172 -6.67 3.31 -35.56
CA SER A 172 -7.58 2.35 -36.14
C SER A 172 -8.47 1.72 -35.08
N TYR A 173 -9.54 1.07 -35.50
CA TYR A 173 -10.43 0.36 -34.56
C TYR A 173 -9.69 -0.73 -33.78
N MET A 174 -8.89 -1.53 -34.50
CA MET A 174 -8.09 -2.60 -33.89
C MET A 174 -7.02 -2.05 -32.92
N ALA A 175 -6.42 -0.91 -33.22
CA ALA A 175 -5.46 -0.25 -32.32
C ALA A 175 -6.12 0.18 -31.03
N ALA A 176 -7.33 0.73 -31.06
CA ALA A 176 -8.08 1.11 -29.87
C ALA A 176 -8.44 -0.10 -28.99
N VAL A 177 -8.94 -1.19 -29.62
CA VAL A 177 -9.26 -2.43 -28.88
C VAL A 177 -8.00 -3.06 -28.28
N GLY A 178 -6.91 -3.15 -29.05
CA GLY A 178 -5.63 -3.66 -28.55
C GLY A 178 -5.05 -2.83 -27.41
N HIS A 179 -5.29 -1.52 -27.40
CA HIS A 179 -4.87 -0.66 -26.30
C HIS A 179 -5.67 -0.92 -25.01
N MET A 180 -6.99 -1.13 -25.13
CA MET A 180 -7.86 -1.41 -23.98
C MET A 180 -7.62 -2.80 -23.37
N THR A 181 -7.13 -3.76 -24.14
CA THR A 181 -6.84 -5.13 -23.69
C THR A 181 -5.38 -5.35 -23.33
N ARG A 182 -4.57 -4.31 -23.34
CA ARG A 182 -3.13 -4.38 -23.05
C ARG A 182 -2.87 -4.65 -21.57
N ILE A 183 -2.02 -5.64 -21.30
CA ILE A 183 -1.52 -5.94 -19.96
C ILE A 183 -0.07 -5.43 -19.86
N ARG A 184 0.24 -4.72 -18.80
CA ARG A 184 1.60 -4.27 -18.51
C ARG A 184 2.22 -5.14 -17.44
N SER A 185 3.33 -5.80 -17.74
CA SER A 185 4.13 -6.51 -16.75
C SER A 185 5.12 -5.56 -16.10
N HIS A 186 5.08 -5.47 -14.77
CA HIS A 186 6.05 -4.69 -14.02
C HIS A 186 7.34 -5.48 -13.86
N VAL A 187 8.47 -4.88 -14.26
CA VAL A 187 9.78 -5.49 -14.16
C VAL A 187 10.63 -4.71 -13.16
N GLU A 188 11.05 -5.36 -12.09
CA GLU A 188 12.04 -4.82 -11.16
C GLU A 188 13.45 -4.98 -11.75
N LYS A 189 14.18 -3.89 -11.91
CA LYS A 189 15.55 -3.88 -12.45
C LYS A 189 16.54 -4.71 -11.62
N ALA A 190 16.24 -4.92 -10.34
CA ALA A 190 17.09 -5.67 -9.40
C ALA A 190 16.94 -7.20 -9.51
N GLN A 191 15.91 -7.71 -10.16
CA GLN A 191 15.71 -9.15 -10.32
C GLN A 191 16.47 -9.66 -11.55
N LYS A 192 17.57 -10.36 -11.29
CA LYS A 192 18.39 -10.97 -12.37
C LYS A 192 17.67 -12.08 -13.15
N ILE A 193 16.60 -12.66 -12.61
CA ILE A 193 15.94 -13.87 -13.11
C ILE A 193 14.81 -13.57 -14.10
N SER A 194 14.21 -12.38 -14.08
CA SER A 194 13.17 -11.99 -15.02
C SER A 194 13.48 -10.62 -15.60
N GLY A 195 14.31 -10.60 -16.65
CA GLY A 195 14.51 -9.39 -17.42
C GLY A 195 13.30 -9.08 -18.32
N PRO A 196 13.21 -7.85 -18.87
CA PRO A 196 12.12 -7.46 -19.78
C PRO A 196 11.97 -8.35 -21.03
N ARG A 197 13.01 -9.11 -21.36
CA ARG A 197 13.08 -10.02 -22.51
C ARG A 197 12.92 -11.50 -22.12
N ALA A 198 12.86 -11.83 -20.83
CA ALA A 198 12.62 -13.20 -20.39
C ALA A 198 11.14 -13.50 -20.47
N LEU A 199 10.75 -14.25 -21.50
CA LEU A 199 9.38 -14.70 -21.70
C LEU A 199 9.28 -16.17 -21.32
N GLN A 200 8.43 -16.50 -20.36
CA GLN A 200 8.16 -17.87 -19.98
C GLN A 200 7.41 -18.62 -21.09
N PRO A 201 7.62 -19.94 -21.26
CA PRO A 201 6.90 -20.72 -22.26
C PRO A 201 5.38 -20.61 -22.15
N SER A 202 4.84 -20.52 -20.94
CA SER A 202 3.40 -20.32 -20.70
C SER A 202 2.85 -18.96 -21.16
N GLN A 203 3.73 -18.03 -21.49
CA GLN A 203 3.39 -16.70 -21.97
C GLN A 203 3.46 -16.58 -23.50
N PHE A 204 3.96 -17.62 -24.19
CA PHE A 204 3.95 -17.65 -25.64
C PHE A 204 2.50 -17.70 -26.14
N GLY A 205 2.17 -16.79 -27.01
CA GLY A 205 0.82 -16.67 -27.58
C GLY A 205 -0.08 -15.63 -26.90
N MET A 206 0.40 -15.00 -25.83
CA MET A 206 -0.24 -13.79 -25.28
C MET A 206 0.41 -12.52 -25.79
#